data_a8dfc66a11ef7dacda7a1ddf25156e9f
#
_entry.id   a8dfc66a11ef7dacda7a1ddf25156e9f
#
_cell.length_a   1.000
_cell.length_b   1.000
_cell.length_c   1.000
_cell.angle_alpha   90.00
_cell.angle_beta   90.00
_cell.angle_gamma   90.00
#
_symmetry.space_group_name_H-M   'P 1'
#
loop_
_entity.id
_entity.type
_entity.pdbx_description
1 polymer ?
#
loop_
_entity_poly.entity_id
_entity_poly.type
_entity_poly.pdbx_seq_one_letter_code
_entity_poly.pdbx_strand_id
1 'polypeptide(L)'
;MTTRRTFRWPSLLTESGRGIAFGGDYNPDQWPEETLDEDIRLMVQAGVNTVALAIFSWDKIEPREGEFTFEWLDHVIDKLGAASIAVDLASATATAPLWLYERHPEVLPIDRYGHVVNAGSRQSWQPTSPVFKEYALRLCRRLAE
;
A
#
# COMPACT_ATOMS: atom_id res chain seq x y z
N MET A 1 7.23 9.55 32.22
CA MET A 1 6.30 8.38 32.24
C MET A 1 5.80 8.19 30.82
N THR A 2 6.34 7.20 30.12
CA THR A 2 5.97 6.92 28.72
C THR A 2 4.70 6.09 28.76
N THR A 3 3.59 6.68 28.35
CA THR A 3 2.30 5.98 28.24
C THR A 3 2.46 4.90 27.17
N ARG A 4 2.53 3.65 27.59
CA ARG A 4 2.50 2.49 26.68
C ARG A 4 1.18 2.53 25.93
N ARG A 5 1.19 2.89 24.63
CA ARG A 5 0.02 2.69 23.76
C ARG A 5 -0.29 1.20 23.76
N THR A 6 -1.38 0.82 24.41
CA THR A 6 -1.91 -0.54 24.27
C THR A 6 -2.42 -0.69 22.85
N PHE A 7 -1.71 -1.48 22.07
CA PHE A 7 -2.16 -1.86 20.72
C PHE A 7 -3.46 -2.66 20.90
N ARG A 8 -4.55 -2.17 20.34
CA ARG A 8 -5.80 -2.92 20.21
C ARG A 8 -5.92 -3.39 18.77
N TRP A 9 -6.19 -4.66 18.58
CA TRP A 9 -6.60 -5.17 17.28
C TRP A 9 -7.84 -4.41 16.80
N PRO A 10 -7.98 -4.18 15.48
CA PRO A 10 -9.19 -3.57 14.94
C PRO A 10 -10.43 -4.32 15.43
N SER A 11 -11.43 -3.60 15.86
CA SER A 11 -12.69 -4.19 16.39
C SER A 11 -13.35 -5.13 15.37
N LEU A 12 -13.21 -4.84 14.08
CA LEU A 12 -13.68 -5.69 12.98
C LEU A 12 -13.15 -7.13 13.01
N LEU A 13 -11.97 -7.36 13.57
CA LEU A 13 -11.38 -8.70 13.69
C LEU A 13 -11.74 -9.37 15.03
N THR A 14 -11.98 -8.59 16.08
CA THR A 14 -12.20 -9.10 17.45
C THR A 14 -13.67 -9.19 17.85
N GLU A 15 -14.51 -8.22 17.45
CA GLU A 15 -15.92 -8.12 17.86
C GLU A 15 -16.87 -8.90 16.96
N SER A 16 -16.47 -9.17 15.72
CA SER A 16 -17.31 -9.92 14.76
C SER A 16 -17.36 -11.43 14.99
N GLY A 17 -16.63 -11.96 15.99
CA GLY A 17 -16.53 -13.40 16.23
C GLY A 17 -15.82 -14.18 15.12
N ARG A 18 -15.22 -13.50 14.16
CA ARG A 18 -14.58 -14.11 12.98
C ARG A 18 -13.13 -14.56 13.23
N GLY A 19 -12.63 -14.54 14.43
CA GLY A 19 -11.39 -15.11 15.00
C GLY A 19 -10.10 -15.19 14.17
N ILE A 20 -10.19 -15.29 12.85
CA ILE A 20 -9.07 -15.41 11.92
C ILE A 20 -9.20 -14.34 10.85
N ALA A 21 -8.13 -13.57 10.62
CA ALA A 21 -8.04 -12.69 9.47
C ALA A 21 -7.92 -13.54 8.19
N PHE A 22 -8.87 -13.38 7.27
CA PHE A 22 -8.92 -14.11 6.01
C PHE A 22 -9.09 -13.14 4.85
N GLY A 23 -8.14 -13.17 3.91
CA GLY A 23 -8.11 -12.32 2.74
C GLY A 23 -6.76 -12.36 2.05
N GLY A 24 -6.45 -11.36 1.26
CA GLY A 24 -5.21 -11.28 0.49
C GLY A 24 -4.90 -9.86 0.02
N ASP A 25 -3.96 -9.74 -0.88
CA ASP A 25 -3.62 -8.48 -1.54
C ASP A 25 -4.78 -8.01 -2.42
N TYR A 26 -5.11 -6.72 -2.33
CA TYR A 26 -6.13 -6.11 -3.16
C TYR A 26 -5.59 -4.83 -3.80
N ASN A 27 -5.62 -4.76 -5.13
CA ASN A 27 -5.05 -3.68 -5.91
C ASN A 27 -6.11 -3.09 -6.86
N PRO A 28 -7.13 -2.38 -6.31
CA PRO A 28 -8.23 -1.81 -7.10
C PRO A 28 -7.78 -0.69 -8.05
N ASP A 29 -6.62 -0.11 -7.80
CA ASP A 29 -6.00 0.90 -8.66
C ASP A 29 -5.65 0.39 -10.07
N GLN A 30 -5.61 -0.93 -10.27
CA GLN A 30 -5.32 -1.59 -11.55
C GLN A 30 -6.57 -1.86 -12.38
N TRP A 31 -7.78 -1.59 -11.85
CA TRP A 31 -9.06 -1.90 -12.48
C TRP A 31 -9.95 -0.67 -12.59
N PRO A 32 -10.94 -0.67 -13.52
CA PRO A 32 -11.97 0.35 -13.56
C PRO A 32 -12.77 0.40 -12.25
N GLU A 33 -13.26 1.58 -11.89
CA GLU A 33 -14.00 1.80 -10.64
C GLU A 33 -15.26 0.93 -10.52
N GLU A 34 -15.91 0.63 -11.64
CA GLU A 34 -17.10 -0.23 -11.69
C GLU A 34 -16.83 -1.64 -11.18
N THR A 35 -15.57 -2.08 -11.20
CA THR A 35 -15.15 -3.41 -10.71
C THR A 35 -15.17 -3.47 -9.18
N LEU A 36 -14.96 -2.34 -8.49
CA LEU A 36 -14.82 -2.28 -7.03
C LEU A 36 -16.04 -2.84 -6.29
N ASP A 37 -17.24 -2.48 -6.72
CA ASP A 37 -18.48 -2.93 -6.05
C ASP A 37 -18.69 -4.43 -6.21
N GLU A 38 -18.40 -4.97 -7.39
CA GLU A 38 -18.49 -6.41 -7.64
C GLU A 38 -17.42 -7.20 -6.88
N ASP A 39 -16.19 -6.69 -6.82
CA ASP A 39 -15.12 -7.30 -6.05
C ASP A 39 -15.48 -7.38 -4.57
N ILE A 40 -15.97 -6.28 -3.98
CA ILE A 40 -16.41 -6.25 -2.58
C ILE A 40 -17.56 -7.24 -2.34
N ARG A 41 -18.53 -7.30 -3.25
CA ARG A 41 -19.63 -8.28 -3.18
C ARG A 41 -19.12 -9.72 -3.16
N LEU A 42 -18.15 -10.04 -4.02
CA LEU A 42 -17.53 -11.36 -4.10
C LEU A 42 -16.68 -11.67 -2.86
N MET A 43 -15.93 -10.69 -2.35
CA MET A 43 -15.17 -10.81 -1.12
C MET A 43 -16.07 -11.16 0.07
N VAL A 44 -17.20 -10.47 0.22
CA VAL A 44 -18.18 -10.75 1.26
C VAL A 44 -18.75 -12.16 1.12
N GLN A 45 -19.10 -12.59 -0.09
CA GLN A 45 -19.58 -13.96 -0.35
C GLN A 45 -18.53 -15.02 0.00
N ALA A 46 -17.27 -14.74 -0.26
CA ALA A 46 -16.15 -15.65 0.07
C ALA A 46 -15.79 -15.65 1.56
N GLY A 47 -16.35 -14.75 2.36
CA GLY A 47 -16.04 -14.61 3.78
C GLY A 47 -14.74 -13.87 4.06
N VAL A 48 -14.23 -13.09 3.08
CA VAL A 48 -13.09 -12.19 3.28
C VAL A 48 -13.44 -11.14 4.33
N ASN A 49 -12.57 -10.93 5.29
CA ASN A 49 -12.76 -9.96 6.38
C ASN A 49 -11.58 -8.98 6.54
N THR A 50 -10.51 -9.16 5.76
CA THR A 50 -9.36 -8.25 5.71
C THR A 50 -8.69 -8.29 4.34
N VAL A 51 -8.11 -7.16 3.91
CA VAL A 51 -7.29 -7.08 2.69
C VAL A 51 -6.05 -6.24 2.95
N ALA A 52 -4.93 -6.59 2.30
CA ALA A 52 -3.77 -5.73 2.22
C ALA A 52 -3.94 -4.80 1.00
N LEU A 53 -4.00 -3.49 1.25
CA LEU A 53 -4.36 -2.49 0.25
C LEU A 53 -3.16 -1.61 -0.13
N ALA A 54 -3.09 -1.18 -1.39
CA ALA A 54 -2.16 -0.20 -1.92
C ALA A 54 -0.67 -0.61 -1.91
N ILE A 55 -0.35 -1.90 -1.97
CA ILE A 55 1.03 -2.41 -1.89
C ILE A 55 1.93 -1.81 -3.00
N PHE A 56 1.37 -1.58 -4.19
CA PHE A 56 2.09 -1.10 -5.38
C PHE A 56 1.69 0.31 -5.82
N SER A 57 0.87 1.00 -5.06
CA SER A 57 0.16 2.21 -5.49
C SER A 57 0.91 3.52 -5.22
N TRP A 58 2.23 3.48 -5.02
CA TRP A 58 3.00 4.71 -4.74
C TRP A 58 2.84 5.76 -5.84
N ASP A 59 2.91 5.36 -7.10
CA ASP A 59 2.74 6.26 -8.25
C ASP A 59 1.35 6.89 -8.34
N LYS A 60 0.31 6.18 -7.90
CA LYS A 60 -1.05 6.71 -7.82
C LYS A 60 -1.25 7.61 -6.61
N ILE A 61 -0.60 7.32 -5.49
CA ILE A 61 -0.64 8.14 -4.28
C ILE A 61 0.19 9.42 -4.45
N GLU A 62 1.33 9.33 -5.10
CA GLU A 62 2.25 10.44 -5.37
C GLU A 62 2.64 10.43 -6.86
N PRO A 63 1.75 10.88 -7.76
CA PRO A 63 1.98 10.86 -9.22
C PRO A 63 3.12 11.77 -9.66
N ARG A 64 3.44 12.79 -8.87
CA ARG A 64 4.61 13.64 -9.01
C ARG A 64 5.21 13.89 -7.65
N GLU A 65 6.50 14.16 -7.61
CA GLU A 65 7.20 14.43 -6.36
C GLU A 65 6.52 15.54 -5.53
N GLY A 66 6.07 15.16 -4.34
CA GLY A 66 5.41 16.06 -3.38
C GLY A 66 3.93 16.30 -3.64
N GLU A 67 3.37 15.82 -4.75
CA GLU A 67 1.95 15.92 -5.06
C GLU A 67 1.24 14.64 -4.61
N PHE A 68 0.47 14.69 -3.54
CA PHE A 68 -0.24 13.54 -3.00
C PHE A 68 -1.72 13.57 -3.35
N THR A 69 -2.28 12.40 -3.72
CA THR A 69 -3.69 12.20 -4.07
C THR A 69 -4.24 11.00 -3.30
N PHE A 70 -5.06 11.27 -2.27
CA PHE A 70 -5.60 10.22 -1.38
C PHE A 70 -7.08 9.92 -1.62
N GLU A 71 -7.79 10.74 -2.38
CA GLU A 71 -9.25 10.68 -2.53
C GLU A 71 -9.74 9.30 -3.01
N TRP A 72 -9.01 8.68 -3.94
CA TRP A 72 -9.32 7.34 -4.42
C TRP A 72 -9.10 6.27 -3.35
N LEU A 73 -8.05 6.43 -2.53
CA LEU A 73 -7.70 5.50 -1.46
C LEU A 73 -8.73 5.58 -0.34
N ASP A 74 -9.10 6.79 0.08
CA ASP A 74 -10.14 7.05 1.07
C ASP A 74 -11.46 6.43 0.63
N HIS A 75 -11.84 6.63 -0.65
CA HIS A 75 -13.05 6.04 -1.21
C HIS A 75 -13.05 4.50 -1.15
N VAL A 76 -11.94 3.85 -1.48
CA VAL A 76 -11.82 2.39 -1.39
C VAL A 76 -11.89 1.92 0.06
N ILE A 77 -11.20 2.59 0.98
CA ILE A 77 -11.21 2.27 2.41
C ILE A 77 -12.63 2.38 2.97
N ASP A 78 -13.36 3.44 2.64
CA ASP A 78 -14.74 3.65 3.07
C ASP A 78 -15.66 2.53 2.59
N LYS A 79 -15.56 2.14 1.31
CA LYS A 79 -16.37 1.03 0.75
C LYS A 79 -16.06 -0.32 1.41
N LEU A 80 -14.78 -0.63 1.62
CA LEU A 80 -14.36 -1.85 2.32
C LEU A 80 -14.87 -1.84 3.78
N GLY A 81 -14.73 -0.70 4.47
CA GLY A 81 -15.23 -0.52 5.82
C GLY A 81 -16.74 -0.70 5.93
N ALA A 82 -17.51 -0.14 4.99
CA ALA A 82 -18.97 -0.32 4.93
C ALA A 82 -19.38 -1.79 4.74
N ALA A 83 -18.53 -2.57 4.07
CA ALA A 83 -18.70 -4.03 3.91
C ALA A 83 -18.14 -4.86 5.09
N SER A 84 -17.64 -4.21 6.14
CA SER A 84 -17.00 -4.85 7.30
C SER A 84 -15.73 -5.65 6.93
N ILE A 85 -15.00 -5.19 5.93
CA ILE A 85 -13.68 -5.70 5.54
C ILE A 85 -12.62 -4.77 6.13
N ALA A 86 -11.75 -5.29 6.99
CA ALA A 86 -10.64 -4.54 7.57
C ALA A 86 -9.56 -4.29 6.51
N VAL A 87 -8.88 -3.16 6.62
CA VAL A 87 -7.78 -2.80 5.73
C VAL A 87 -6.45 -2.86 6.47
N ASP A 88 -5.52 -3.63 5.93
CA ASP A 88 -4.09 -3.56 6.23
C ASP A 88 -3.45 -2.63 5.19
N LEU A 89 -3.35 -1.34 5.54
CA LEU A 89 -2.82 -0.33 4.63
C LEU A 89 -1.32 -0.50 4.47
N ALA A 90 -0.90 -0.89 3.28
CA ALA A 90 0.52 -1.04 2.96
C ALA A 90 1.23 0.31 2.85
N SER A 91 2.55 0.30 3.06
CA SER A 91 3.39 1.48 2.87
C SER A 91 3.57 1.89 1.40
N ALA A 92 3.01 1.14 0.45
CA ALA A 92 3.13 1.30 -1.00
C ALA A 92 4.58 1.27 -1.55
N THR A 93 5.56 0.90 -0.73
CA THR A 93 6.99 0.97 -1.07
C THR A 93 7.51 -0.25 -1.84
N ALA A 94 6.65 -1.21 -2.19
CA ALA A 94 7.05 -2.38 -2.97
C ALA A 94 7.46 -2.02 -4.40
N THR A 95 6.92 -0.91 -4.94
CA THR A 95 7.31 -0.38 -6.26
C THR A 95 7.43 1.13 -6.15
N ALA A 96 8.61 1.67 -6.42
CA ALA A 96 8.82 3.11 -6.46
C ALA A 96 8.23 3.71 -7.75
N PRO A 97 7.75 4.96 -7.73
CA PRO A 97 7.20 5.61 -8.90
C PRO A 97 8.30 5.94 -9.92
N LEU A 98 7.91 6.03 -11.20
CA LEU A 98 8.86 6.24 -12.30
C LEU A 98 9.66 7.54 -12.13
N TRP A 99 9.01 8.63 -11.67
CA TRP A 99 9.66 9.91 -11.45
C TRP A 99 10.83 9.82 -10.44
N LEU A 100 10.78 8.88 -9.46
CA LEU A 100 11.88 8.69 -8.50
C LEU A 100 13.11 8.10 -9.20
N TYR A 101 12.95 7.13 -10.09
CA TYR A 101 14.05 6.57 -10.86
C TYR A 101 14.62 7.55 -11.88
N GLU A 102 13.78 8.39 -12.49
CA GLU A 102 14.20 9.40 -13.44
C GLU A 102 15.03 10.51 -12.79
N ARG A 103 14.65 10.95 -11.59
CA ARG A 103 15.36 11.99 -10.84
C ARG A 103 16.55 11.49 -10.04
N HIS A 104 16.48 10.25 -9.60
CA HIS A 104 17.44 9.61 -8.70
C HIS A 104 17.85 8.23 -9.22
N PRO A 105 18.54 8.14 -10.37
CA PRO A 105 18.93 6.86 -10.95
C PRO A 105 19.83 6.03 -10.02
N GLU A 106 20.48 6.66 -9.03
CA GLU A 106 21.25 5.98 -7.98
C GLU A 106 20.41 5.12 -7.04
N VAL A 107 19.08 5.23 -7.12
CA VAL A 107 18.15 4.35 -6.40
C VAL A 107 18.07 2.97 -7.04
N LEU A 108 18.41 2.84 -8.32
CA LEU A 108 18.37 1.57 -9.02
C LEU A 108 19.42 0.59 -8.46
N PRO A 109 19.09 -0.69 -8.34
CA PRO A 109 20.01 -1.68 -7.84
C PRO A 109 21.12 -1.98 -8.86
N ILE A 110 22.28 -2.35 -8.34
CA ILE A 110 23.40 -2.81 -9.14
C ILE A 110 23.58 -4.30 -8.87
N ASP A 111 23.66 -5.10 -9.92
CA ASP A 111 23.89 -6.53 -9.79
C ASP A 111 25.35 -6.85 -9.41
N ARG A 112 25.63 -8.13 -9.12
CA ARG A 112 26.97 -8.60 -8.76
C ARG A 112 28.04 -8.44 -9.84
N TYR A 113 27.62 -8.11 -11.07
CA TYR A 113 28.53 -7.88 -12.20
C TYR A 113 28.75 -6.39 -12.49
N GLY A 114 28.12 -5.51 -11.71
CA GLY A 114 28.21 -4.07 -11.88
C GLY A 114 27.21 -3.46 -12.86
N HIS A 115 26.21 -4.22 -13.32
CA HIS A 115 25.17 -3.71 -14.21
C HIS A 115 24.03 -3.09 -13.39
N VAL A 116 23.55 -1.94 -13.84
CA VAL A 116 22.34 -1.31 -13.30
C VAL A 116 21.12 -2.13 -13.72
N VAL A 117 20.31 -2.54 -12.75
CA VAL A 117 19.04 -3.24 -13.00
C VAL A 117 17.95 -2.20 -13.16
N ASN A 118 17.33 -2.17 -14.35
CA ASN A 118 16.27 -1.21 -14.65
C ASN A 118 15.01 -1.42 -13.80
N ALA A 119 14.26 -0.33 -13.61
CA ALA A 119 12.91 -0.38 -13.06
C ALA A 119 12.00 -1.27 -13.92
N GLY A 120 10.96 -1.84 -13.31
CA GLY A 120 9.97 -2.65 -14.02
C GLY A 120 9.56 -3.94 -13.31
N SER A 121 10.05 -4.17 -12.10
CA SER A 121 9.61 -5.27 -11.24
C SER A 121 9.44 -4.81 -9.79
N ARG A 122 8.92 -5.69 -8.95
CA ARG A 122 8.86 -5.47 -7.50
C ARG A 122 10.27 -5.25 -6.95
N GLN A 123 10.41 -4.29 -6.03
CA GLN A 123 11.65 -4.04 -5.30
C GLN A 123 12.85 -3.74 -6.22
N SER A 124 12.61 -3.06 -7.35
CA SER A 124 13.66 -2.57 -8.25
C SER A 124 14.36 -1.33 -7.68
N TRP A 125 14.74 -1.37 -6.40
CA TRP A 125 15.43 -0.30 -5.70
C TRP A 125 16.51 -0.87 -4.79
N GLN A 126 17.57 -0.09 -4.58
CA GLN A 126 18.68 -0.49 -3.72
C GLN A 126 18.29 -0.35 -2.25
N PRO A 127 18.26 -1.44 -1.45
CA PRO A 127 17.79 -1.41 -0.05
C PRO A 127 18.60 -0.47 0.85
N THR A 128 19.85 -0.19 0.50
CA THR A 128 20.76 0.67 1.26
C THR A 128 20.77 2.12 0.78
N SER A 129 19.96 2.47 -0.24
CA SER A 129 19.90 3.82 -0.76
C SER A 129 19.34 4.80 0.27
N PRO A 130 20.09 5.83 0.69
CA PRO A 130 19.59 6.86 1.60
C PRO A 130 18.48 7.68 0.94
N VAL A 131 18.53 7.89 -0.37
CA VAL A 131 17.51 8.60 -1.14
C VAL A 131 16.20 7.82 -1.11
N PHE A 132 16.21 6.53 -1.47
CA PHE A 132 15.01 5.70 -1.39
C PHE A 132 14.40 5.73 0.03
N LYS A 133 15.23 5.57 1.05
CA LYS A 133 14.79 5.60 2.45
C LYS A 133 14.10 6.93 2.80
N GLU A 134 14.65 8.05 2.37
CA GLU A 134 14.06 9.38 2.63
C GLU A 134 12.66 9.48 2.03
N TYR A 135 12.51 9.16 0.75
CA TYR A 135 11.23 9.23 0.04
C TYR A 135 10.20 8.22 0.58
N ALA A 136 10.62 6.99 0.87
CA ALA A 136 9.76 5.98 1.47
C ALA A 136 9.24 6.40 2.85
N LEU A 137 10.10 6.98 3.70
CA LEU A 137 9.68 7.50 5.00
C LEU A 137 8.76 8.72 4.88
N ARG A 138 8.95 9.58 3.88
CA ARG A 138 8.05 10.68 3.57
C ARG A 138 6.66 10.16 3.22
N LEU A 139 6.58 9.18 2.29
CA LEU A 139 5.32 8.54 1.92
C LEU A 139 4.63 7.91 3.14
N CYS A 140 5.36 7.11 3.94
CA CYS A 140 4.78 6.47 5.12
C CYS A 140 4.21 7.48 6.13
N ARG A 141 4.86 8.66 6.30
CA ARG A 141 4.33 9.70 7.16
C ARG A 141 3.02 10.27 6.62
N ARG A 142 2.96 10.51 5.31
CA ARG A 142 1.76 11.03 4.64
C ARG A 142 0.59 10.03 4.70
N LEU A 143 0.87 8.73 4.60
CA LEU A 143 -0.15 7.67 4.76
C LEU A 143 -0.66 7.53 6.20
N ALA A 144 0.08 8.02 7.19
CA ALA A 144 -0.26 7.92 8.60
C ALA A 144 -1.00 9.16 9.15
N GLU A 145 -1.11 10.24 8.37
CA GLU A 145 -1.83 11.48 8.70
C GLU A 145 -3.32 11.37 8.45
#